data_613b628f20820e31f150f86e3c83c593
#
_entry.id   613b628f20820e31f150f86e3c83c593
#
_cell.length_a   1.000
_cell.length_b   1.000
_cell.length_c   1.000
_cell.angle_alpha   90.00
_cell.angle_beta   90.00
_cell.angle_gamma   90.00
#
_symmetry.space_group_name_H-M   'P 1'
#
loop_
_entity.id
_entity.type
_entity.pdbx_description
1 polymer ?
#
loop_
_entity_poly.entity_id
_entity_poly.type
_entity_poly.pdbx_seq_one_letter_code
_entity_poly.pdbx_strand_id
1 'polypeptide(L)'
;MNRELIVAFWRQRGSSAFRMAFLLLLFGFPLLMTAAMPGGGLGIVRDAVGITMVLAAGMIGQDVSSGVLQLLFARPVRRSEYVLSRWLSVAIAAAAISVLQIALAWLIVNARGGTLETNTVLLTMLQRVFEVIQITAVMAMLSSLAAGVSDLALWFATTVLGAILQLAAQAKGWAWLGRVGAEIQRIVGPDVGLLALAGGTGGWSDLVVTLSIAATALLIAVVLVNRKELSYATTG
;
A
#
# COMPACT_ATOMS: atom_id res chain seq x y z
N MET A 1 20.95 -6.16 0.54
CA MET A 1 19.88 -5.32 1.11
C MET A 1 20.45 -4.62 2.35
N ASN A 2 20.48 -3.29 2.36
CA ASN A 2 21.22 -2.52 3.36
C ASN A 2 20.29 -2.15 4.53
N ARG A 3 20.53 -2.76 5.72
CA ARG A 3 19.78 -2.52 6.96
C ARG A 3 19.80 -1.03 7.38
N GLU A 4 20.91 -0.35 7.16
CA GLU A 4 21.09 1.07 7.49
C GLU A 4 20.09 1.96 6.71
N LEU A 5 19.82 1.63 5.44
CA LEU A 5 18.85 2.36 4.62
C LEU A 5 17.43 2.21 5.15
N ILE A 6 17.07 1.03 5.66
CA ILE A 6 15.74 0.76 6.25
C ILE A 6 15.53 1.61 7.50
N VAL A 7 16.52 1.61 8.40
CA VAL A 7 16.45 2.36 9.68
C VAL A 7 16.45 3.88 9.43
N ALA A 8 17.30 4.36 8.52
CA ALA A 8 17.35 5.77 8.16
C ALA A 8 16.01 6.27 7.61
N PHE A 9 15.34 5.45 6.79
CA PHE A 9 14.04 5.77 6.25
C PHE A 9 12.96 5.89 7.33
N TRP A 10 12.94 5.01 8.31
CA TRP A 10 11.97 5.08 9.41
C TRP A 10 12.16 6.33 10.25
N ARG A 11 13.40 6.71 10.54
CA ARG A 11 13.71 7.96 11.25
C ARG A 11 13.25 9.19 10.47
N GLN A 12 13.49 9.24 9.17
CA GLN A 12 13.06 10.33 8.30
C GLN A 12 11.53 10.48 8.27
N ARG A 13 10.79 9.36 8.22
CA ARG A 13 9.33 9.38 8.15
C ARG A 13 8.65 9.66 9.48
N GLY A 14 9.21 9.23 10.58
CA GLY A 14 8.71 9.51 11.93
C GLY A 14 8.83 10.98 12.36
N SER A 15 9.60 11.79 11.67
CA SER A 15 9.82 13.21 12.03
C SER A 15 8.66 14.15 11.65
N SER A 16 7.72 13.73 10.79
CA SER A 16 6.58 14.57 10.38
C SER A 16 5.41 14.41 11.34
N ALA A 17 5.16 15.43 12.17
CA ALA A 17 4.03 15.46 13.12
C ALA A 17 2.67 15.30 12.44
N PHE A 18 2.47 15.91 11.26
CA PHE A 18 1.23 15.76 10.49
C PHE A 18 1.01 14.31 10.04
N ARG A 19 2.05 13.65 9.52
CA ARG A 19 1.97 12.25 9.10
C ARG A 19 1.65 11.32 10.27
N MET A 20 2.29 11.55 11.41
CA MET A 20 2.04 10.76 12.62
C MET A 20 0.63 10.98 13.15
N ALA A 21 0.13 12.20 13.18
CA ALA A 21 -1.24 12.48 13.59
C ALA A 21 -2.27 11.81 12.67
N PHE A 22 -2.02 11.83 11.35
CA PHE A 22 -2.91 11.19 10.38
C PHE A 22 -2.86 9.67 10.48
N LEU A 23 -1.69 9.08 10.71
CA LEU A 23 -1.56 7.64 11.00
C LEU A 23 -2.29 7.24 12.27
N LEU A 24 -2.18 8.02 13.35
CA LEU A 24 -2.91 7.77 14.59
C LEU A 24 -4.42 7.84 14.39
N LEU A 25 -4.90 8.79 13.57
CA LEU A 25 -6.31 8.88 13.22
C LEU A 25 -6.77 7.64 12.43
N LEU A 26 -6.05 7.25 11.37
CA LEU A 26 -6.38 6.08 10.55
C LEU A 26 -6.27 4.76 11.34
N PHE A 27 -5.36 4.70 12.30
CA PHE A 27 -5.23 3.56 13.19
C PHE A 27 -6.31 3.52 14.26
N GLY A 28 -6.55 4.63 14.95
CA GLY A 28 -7.42 4.71 16.11
C GLY A 28 -8.90 4.80 15.78
N PHE A 29 -9.28 5.52 14.71
CA PHE A 29 -10.69 5.73 14.36
C PHE A 29 -11.44 4.41 14.07
N PRO A 30 -10.92 3.45 13.28
CA PRO A 30 -11.58 2.16 13.10
C PRO A 30 -11.70 1.35 14.40
N LEU A 31 -10.70 1.43 15.29
CA LEU A 31 -10.74 0.77 16.59
C LEU A 31 -11.82 1.39 17.50
N LEU A 32 -11.94 2.71 17.51
CA LEU A 32 -13.01 3.40 18.23
C LEU A 32 -14.38 3.02 17.68
N MET A 33 -14.54 2.94 16.36
CA MET A 33 -15.79 2.49 15.73
C MET A 33 -16.12 1.05 16.09
N THR A 34 -15.11 0.15 16.08
CA THR A 34 -15.28 -1.24 16.52
C THR A 34 -15.69 -1.31 18.00
N ALA A 35 -15.16 -0.42 18.84
CA ALA A 35 -15.53 -0.33 20.25
C ALA A 35 -16.90 0.30 20.47
N ALA A 36 -17.37 1.22 19.62
CA ALA A 36 -18.63 1.94 19.79
C ALA A 36 -19.83 1.17 19.23
N MET A 37 -19.67 0.40 18.15
CA MET A 37 -20.79 -0.25 17.44
C MET A 37 -21.07 -1.65 18.02
N PRO A 38 -22.30 -1.94 18.50
CA PRO A 38 -22.71 -3.28 18.88
C PRO A 38 -22.72 -4.17 17.63
N GLY A 39 -22.06 -5.34 17.70
CA GLY A 39 -21.94 -6.25 16.55
C GLY A 39 -20.96 -5.81 15.47
N GLY A 40 -20.21 -4.72 15.69
CA GLY A 40 -19.12 -4.30 14.82
C GLY A 40 -18.04 -5.39 14.77
N GLY A 41 -17.99 -6.10 13.62
CA GLY A 41 -16.95 -7.09 13.35
C GLY A 41 -15.70 -6.45 12.78
N LEU A 42 -14.77 -7.27 12.31
CA LEU A 42 -13.53 -6.82 11.65
C LEU A 42 -13.76 -6.00 10.36
N GLY A 43 -15.02 -5.84 9.93
CA GLY A 43 -15.37 -5.15 8.67
C GLY A 43 -14.89 -3.71 8.59
N ILE A 44 -14.88 -2.97 9.71
CA ILE A 44 -14.43 -1.56 9.77
C ILE A 44 -12.91 -1.45 9.66
N VAL A 45 -12.19 -2.50 10.11
CA VAL A 45 -10.72 -2.55 10.13
C VAL A 45 -10.17 -3.27 8.90
N ARG A 46 -11.05 -3.63 7.95
CA ARG A 46 -10.71 -4.48 6.81
C ARG A 46 -9.92 -3.76 5.71
N ASP A 47 -9.84 -2.43 5.73
CA ASP A 47 -9.15 -1.65 4.68
C ASP A 47 -7.70 -1.32 5.05
N ALA A 48 -6.74 -1.87 4.26
CA ALA A 48 -5.31 -1.58 4.39
C ALA A 48 -4.88 -0.27 3.72
N VAL A 49 -5.72 0.26 2.83
CA VAL A 49 -5.31 1.29 1.86
C VAL A 49 -4.84 2.54 2.57
N GLY A 50 -5.61 3.07 3.52
CA GLY A 50 -5.32 4.35 4.17
C GLY A 50 -3.95 4.38 4.88
N ILE A 51 -3.68 3.42 5.76
CA ILE A 51 -2.41 3.33 6.51
C ILE A 51 -1.24 3.16 5.54
N THR A 52 -1.39 2.27 4.56
CA THR A 52 -0.36 1.99 3.57
C THR A 52 -0.04 3.21 2.72
N MET A 53 -1.05 3.98 2.30
CA MET A 53 -0.89 5.21 1.53
C MET A 53 -0.10 6.28 2.27
N VAL A 54 -0.42 6.52 3.54
CA VAL A 54 0.28 7.52 4.35
C VAL A 54 1.75 7.15 4.53
N LEU A 55 2.04 5.86 4.70
CA LEU A 55 3.41 5.37 4.82
C LEU A 55 4.15 5.35 3.48
N ALA A 56 3.47 5.04 2.39
CA ALA A 56 4.08 4.92 1.06
C ALA A 56 4.25 6.26 0.33
N ALA A 57 3.45 7.28 0.68
CA ALA A 57 3.46 8.58 0.01
C ALA A 57 4.86 9.19 -0.10
N GLY A 58 5.29 9.51 -1.34
CA GLY A 58 6.60 10.08 -1.63
C GLY A 58 7.77 9.14 -1.31
N MET A 59 7.57 7.83 -1.38
CA MET A 59 8.58 6.81 -1.00
C MET A 59 9.91 6.99 -1.74
N ILE A 60 9.86 7.29 -3.02
CA ILE A 60 11.01 7.56 -3.88
C ILE A 60 10.99 9.03 -4.33
N GLY A 61 9.81 9.56 -4.62
CA GLY A 61 9.61 10.89 -5.18
C GLY A 61 10.15 12.02 -4.31
N GLN A 62 10.09 11.90 -2.98
CA GLN A 62 10.69 12.88 -2.06
C GLN A 62 12.22 12.89 -2.14
N ASP A 63 12.85 11.73 -2.26
CA ASP A 63 14.30 11.65 -2.39
C ASP A 63 14.77 12.21 -3.75
N VAL A 64 13.94 12.08 -4.78
CA VAL A 64 14.17 12.72 -6.09
C VAL A 64 14.10 14.24 -5.96
N SER A 65 13.01 14.76 -5.37
CA SER A 65 12.79 16.21 -5.27
C SER A 65 13.74 16.92 -4.31
N SER A 66 14.25 16.24 -3.30
CA SER A 66 15.19 16.79 -2.32
C SER A 66 16.67 16.67 -2.72
N GLY A 67 16.98 16.06 -3.88
CA GLY A 67 18.35 15.83 -4.33
C GLY A 67 19.12 14.75 -3.55
N VAL A 68 18.51 14.13 -2.55
CA VAL A 68 19.14 13.07 -1.73
C VAL A 68 19.56 11.88 -2.59
N LEU A 69 18.83 11.60 -3.68
CA LEU A 69 19.15 10.52 -4.60
C LEU A 69 20.55 10.70 -5.25
N GLN A 70 20.93 11.94 -5.56
CA GLN A 70 22.26 12.25 -6.14
C GLN A 70 23.38 11.92 -5.14
N LEU A 71 23.21 12.33 -3.88
CA LEU A 71 24.18 12.07 -2.82
C LEU A 71 24.28 10.56 -2.51
N LEU A 72 23.18 9.85 -2.59
CA LEU A 72 23.11 8.43 -2.29
C LEU A 72 23.79 7.59 -3.37
N PHE A 73 23.65 7.98 -4.64
CA PHE A 73 24.29 7.29 -5.77
C PHE A 73 25.74 7.76 -6.04
N ALA A 74 26.23 8.78 -5.36
CA ALA A 74 27.66 9.04 -5.26
C ALA A 74 28.42 7.94 -4.49
N ARG A 75 27.71 7.10 -3.73
CA ARG A 75 28.23 5.88 -3.09
C ARG A 75 27.94 4.66 -3.97
N PRO A 76 28.68 3.54 -3.82
CA PRO A 76 28.49 2.33 -4.63
C PRO A 76 27.23 1.53 -4.20
N VAL A 77 26.05 2.18 -4.25
CA VAL A 77 24.75 1.53 -3.97
C VAL A 77 24.06 1.24 -5.30
N ARG A 78 23.65 -0.01 -5.51
CA ARG A 78 22.87 -0.38 -6.70
C ARG A 78 21.47 0.25 -6.63
N ARG A 79 21.02 0.86 -7.72
CA ARG A 79 19.71 1.50 -7.80
C ARG A 79 18.54 0.53 -7.49
N SER A 80 18.65 -0.72 -7.95
CA SER A 80 17.68 -1.78 -7.62
C SER A 80 17.65 -2.09 -6.12
N GLU A 81 18.82 -2.14 -5.47
CA GLU A 81 18.91 -2.35 -4.04
C GLU A 81 18.26 -1.20 -3.25
N TYR A 82 18.44 0.04 -3.70
CA TYR A 82 17.75 1.20 -3.13
C TYR A 82 16.23 1.06 -3.22
N VAL A 83 15.67 0.80 -4.42
CA VAL A 83 14.22 0.67 -4.62
C VAL A 83 13.63 -0.43 -3.74
N LEU A 84 14.24 -1.61 -3.75
CA LEU A 84 13.79 -2.75 -2.97
C LEU A 84 13.89 -2.51 -1.46
N SER A 85 14.94 -1.83 -0.99
CA SER A 85 15.08 -1.50 0.44
C SER A 85 14.04 -0.49 0.88
N ARG A 86 13.72 0.51 0.05
CA ARG A 86 12.68 1.49 0.30
C ARG A 86 11.29 0.83 0.34
N TRP A 87 10.97 0.04 -0.67
CA TRP A 87 9.71 -0.71 -0.72
C TRP A 87 9.54 -1.61 0.50
N LEU A 88 10.53 -2.44 0.81
CA LEU A 88 10.46 -3.39 1.91
C LEU A 88 10.31 -2.69 3.27
N SER A 89 10.99 -1.56 3.46
CA SER A 89 10.89 -0.74 4.67
C SER A 89 9.45 -0.28 4.91
N VAL A 90 8.75 0.20 3.86
CA VAL A 90 7.36 0.64 3.94
C VAL A 90 6.41 -0.55 4.09
N ALA A 91 6.63 -1.62 3.33
CA ALA A 91 5.80 -2.81 3.37
C ALA A 91 5.79 -3.46 4.77
N ILE A 92 6.96 -3.61 5.40
CA ILE A 92 7.07 -4.14 6.76
C ILE A 92 6.35 -3.25 7.77
N ALA A 93 6.55 -1.93 7.71
CA ALA A 93 5.91 -1.00 8.64
C ALA A 93 4.38 -1.00 8.48
N ALA A 94 3.89 -0.92 7.24
CA ALA A 94 2.46 -0.93 6.95
C ALA A 94 1.80 -2.27 7.34
N ALA A 95 2.44 -3.39 7.06
CA ALA A 95 1.95 -4.71 7.44
C ALA A 95 1.90 -4.86 8.97
N ALA A 96 2.96 -4.48 9.67
CA ALA A 96 3.00 -4.55 11.13
C ALA A 96 1.91 -3.71 11.80
N ILE A 97 1.72 -2.45 11.34
CA ILE A 97 0.68 -1.57 11.87
C ILE A 97 -0.72 -2.11 11.55
N SER A 98 -0.95 -2.60 10.34
CA SER A 98 -2.25 -3.14 9.93
C SER A 98 -2.60 -4.45 10.67
N VAL A 99 -1.63 -5.35 10.85
CA VAL A 99 -1.81 -6.59 11.63
C VAL A 99 -2.07 -6.26 13.10
N LEU A 100 -1.33 -5.30 13.68
CA LEU A 100 -1.58 -4.83 15.04
C LEU A 100 -2.99 -4.25 15.19
N GLN A 101 -3.47 -3.48 14.23
CA GLN A 101 -4.82 -2.92 14.24
C GLN A 101 -5.89 -4.03 14.26
N ILE A 102 -5.74 -5.08 13.44
CA ILE A 102 -6.65 -6.24 13.43
C ILE A 102 -6.59 -6.99 14.77
N ALA A 103 -5.39 -7.19 15.33
CA ALA A 103 -5.23 -7.85 16.63
C ALA A 103 -5.94 -7.09 17.76
N LEU A 104 -5.80 -5.76 17.78
CA LEU A 104 -6.49 -4.92 18.77
C LEU A 104 -8.01 -4.92 18.56
N ALA A 105 -8.49 -4.85 17.30
CA ALA A 105 -9.90 -4.97 17.00
C ALA A 105 -10.48 -6.31 17.48
N TRP A 106 -9.76 -7.40 17.28
CA TRP A 106 -10.14 -8.74 17.77
C TRP A 106 -10.23 -8.77 19.30
N LEU A 107 -9.24 -8.18 20.00
CA LEU A 107 -9.26 -8.08 21.46
C LEU A 107 -10.46 -7.25 21.97
N ILE A 108 -10.78 -6.13 21.30
CA ILE A 108 -11.93 -5.30 21.65
C ILE A 108 -13.25 -6.07 21.48
N VAL A 109 -13.42 -6.80 20.37
CA VAL A 109 -14.64 -7.60 20.12
C VAL A 109 -14.78 -8.69 21.18
N ASN A 110 -13.72 -9.42 21.50
CA ASN A 110 -13.76 -10.47 22.52
C ASN A 110 -14.03 -9.91 23.93
N ALA A 111 -13.42 -8.78 24.29
CA ALA A 111 -13.65 -8.12 25.58
C ALA A 111 -15.11 -7.67 25.76
N ARG A 112 -15.86 -7.49 24.67
CA ARG A 112 -17.29 -7.12 24.66
C ARG A 112 -18.22 -8.33 24.58
N GLY A 113 -17.70 -9.54 24.70
CA GLY A 113 -18.48 -10.79 24.64
C GLY A 113 -18.81 -11.23 23.21
N GLY A 114 -18.23 -10.60 22.19
CA GLY A 114 -18.32 -11.08 20.80
C GLY A 114 -17.38 -12.28 20.61
N THR A 115 -17.73 -13.19 19.71
CA THR A 115 -16.90 -14.33 19.35
C THR A 115 -16.48 -14.22 17.88
N LEU A 116 -15.19 -14.11 17.65
CA LEU A 116 -14.60 -14.21 16.31
C LEU A 116 -13.71 -15.45 16.26
N GLU A 117 -13.92 -16.30 15.26
CA GLU A 117 -13.06 -17.45 15.05
C GLU A 117 -11.61 -17.02 14.82
N THR A 118 -10.69 -17.59 15.60
CA THR A 118 -9.26 -17.31 15.50
C THR A 118 -8.74 -17.54 14.08
N ASN A 119 -9.23 -18.57 13.41
CA ASN A 119 -8.85 -18.86 12.02
C ASN A 119 -9.24 -17.71 11.07
N THR A 120 -10.45 -17.16 11.19
CA THR A 120 -10.89 -16.00 10.41
C THR A 120 -10.02 -14.78 10.66
N VAL A 121 -9.62 -14.54 11.90
CA VAL A 121 -8.72 -13.42 12.28
C VAL A 121 -7.35 -13.60 11.64
N LEU A 122 -6.75 -14.80 11.74
CA LEU A 122 -5.44 -15.09 11.16
C LEU A 122 -5.46 -14.96 9.62
N LEU A 123 -6.49 -15.46 8.97
CA LEU A 123 -6.67 -15.30 7.52
C LEU A 123 -6.82 -13.83 7.11
N THR A 124 -7.56 -13.03 7.90
CA THR A 124 -7.69 -11.59 7.67
C THR A 124 -6.33 -10.88 7.82
N MET A 125 -5.54 -11.25 8.83
CA MET A 125 -4.18 -10.71 8.99
C MET A 125 -3.28 -11.06 7.80
N LEU A 126 -3.34 -12.30 7.34
CA LEU A 126 -2.54 -12.77 6.21
C LEU A 126 -2.97 -12.08 4.91
N GLN A 127 -4.27 -11.98 4.67
CA GLN A 127 -4.83 -11.22 3.54
C GLN A 127 -4.31 -9.79 3.54
N ARG A 128 -4.31 -9.13 4.70
CA ARG A 128 -3.79 -7.77 4.88
C ARG A 128 -2.32 -7.63 4.49
N VAL A 129 -1.50 -8.61 4.82
CA VAL A 129 -0.08 -8.59 4.42
C VAL A 129 0.07 -8.61 2.90
N PHE A 130 -0.69 -9.45 2.18
CA PHE A 130 -0.63 -9.49 0.72
C PHE A 130 -1.15 -8.22 0.06
N GLU A 131 -2.24 -7.64 0.58
CA GLU A 131 -2.77 -6.35 0.11
C GLU A 131 -1.72 -5.24 0.28
N VAL A 132 -1.09 -5.14 1.43
CA VAL A 132 -0.01 -4.18 1.70
C VAL A 132 1.17 -4.37 0.74
N ILE A 133 1.58 -5.60 0.47
CA ILE A 133 2.65 -5.91 -0.49
C ILE A 133 2.33 -5.34 -1.87
N GLN A 134 1.12 -5.54 -2.37
CA GLN A 134 0.71 -5.02 -3.68
C GLN A 134 0.63 -3.48 -3.66
N ILE A 135 -0.10 -2.89 -2.70
CA ILE A 135 -0.28 -1.44 -2.62
C ILE A 135 1.07 -0.72 -2.54
N THR A 136 1.97 -1.19 -1.68
CA THR A 136 3.29 -0.57 -1.53
C THR A 136 4.15 -0.73 -2.79
N ALA A 137 4.01 -1.82 -3.54
CA ALA A 137 4.71 -2.03 -4.81
C ALA A 137 4.19 -1.08 -5.90
N VAL A 138 2.87 -0.93 -6.02
CA VAL A 138 2.25 0.04 -6.94
C VAL A 138 2.64 1.47 -6.56
N MET A 139 2.65 1.81 -5.27
CA MET A 139 3.11 3.12 -4.80
C MET A 139 4.59 3.36 -5.09
N ALA A 140 5.45 2.34 -4.99
CA ALA A 140 6.86 2.47 -5.39
C ALA A 140 7.00 2.80 -6.89
N MET A 141 6.20 2.15 -7.73
CA MET A 141 6.13 2.45 -9.16
C MET A 141 5.66 3.89 -9.43
N LEU A 142 4.54 4.31 -8.84
CA LEU A 142 4.01 5.67 -9.02
C LEU A 142 4.97 6.73 -8.48
N SER A 143 5.59 6.48 -7.33
CA SER A 143 6.57 7.37 -6.70
C SER A 143 7.88 7.46 -7.50
N SER A 144 8.18 6.46 -8.34
CA SER A 144 9.29 6.51 -9.28
C SER A 144 8.97 7.35 -10.53
N LEU A 145 7.69 7.52 -10.88
CA LEU A 145 7.25 8.36 -12.01
C LEU A 145 7.21 9.83 -11.63
N ALA A 146 6.71 10.15 -10.44
CA ALA A 146 6.44 11.51 -10.00
C ALA A 146 7.42 11.99 -8.93
N ALA A 147 7.69 13.29 -8.90
CA ALA A 147 8.51 13.91 -7.86
C ALA A 147 7.66 14.28 -6.62
N GLY A 148 8.29 14.30 -5.46
CA GLY A 148 7.63 14.69 -4.21
C GLY A 148 6.58 13.65 -3.77
N VAL A 149 5.38 14.14 -3.47
CA VAL A 149 4.21 13.32 -3.03
C VAL A 149 3.13 13.22 -4.11
N SER A 150 3.45 13.53 -5.36
CA SER A 150 2.51 13.49 -6.50
C SER A 150 2.04 12.06 -6.83
N ASP A 151 2.70 11.04 -6.31
CA ASP A 151 2.30 9.64 -6.36
C ASP A 151 0.91 9.40 -5.75
N LEU A 152 0.54 10.13 -4.68
CA LEU A 152 -0.81 10.09 -4.12
C LEU A 152 -1.86 10.62 -5.10
N ALA A 153 -1.54 11.72 -5.79
CA ALA A 153 -2.44 12.28 -6.79
C ALA A 153 -2.62 11.32 -7.98
N LEU A 154 -1.54 10.66 -8.43
CA LEU A 154 -1.61 9.64 -9.47
C LEU A 154 -2.43 8.43 -9.05
N TRP A 155 -2.22 7.94 -7.82
CA TRP A 155 -3.01 6.83 -7.28
C TRP A 155 -4.49 7.18 -7.21
N PHE A 156 -4.82 8.37 -6.65
CA PHE A 156 -6.19 8.84 -6.54
C PHE A 156 -6.84 9.00 -7.93
N ALA A 157 -6.13 9.62 -8.89
CA ALA A 157 -6.61 9.77 -10.27
C ALA A 157 -6.90 8.40 -10.91
N THR A 158 -6.03 7.41 -10.69
CA THR A 158 -6.21 6.04 -11.19
C THR A 158 -7.44 5.37 -10.58
N THR A 159 -7.63 5.54 -9.27
CA THR A 159 -8.79 5.02 -8.54
C THR A 159 -10.10 5.65 -9.06
N VAL A 160 -10.13 6.98 -9.20
CA VAL A 160 -11.28 7.70 -9.72
C VAL A 160 -11.57 7.31 -11.18
N LEU A 161 -10.54 7.17 -12.01
CA LEU A 161 -10.69 6.71 -13.39
C LEU A 161 -11.36 5.32 -13.44
N GLY A 162 -10.88 4.36 -12.63
CA GLY A 162 -11.47 3.04 -12.55
C GLY A 162 -12.96 3.08 -12.15
N ALA A 163 -13.31 3.91 -11.17
CA ALA A 163 -14.70 4.10 -10.74
C ALA A 163 -15.58 4.72 -11.83
N ILE A 164 -15.09 5.76 -12.51
CA ILE A 164 -15.80 6.40 -13.62
C ILE A 164 -16.07 5.41 -14.75
N LEU A 165 -15.08 4.58 -15.12
CA LEU A 165 -15.25 3.57 -16.17
C LEU A 165 -16.31 2.53 -15.79
N GLN A 166 -16.37 2.11 -14.53
CA GLN A 166 -17.40 1.19 -14.06
C GLN A 166 -18.80 1.83 -14.10
N LEU A 167 -18.93 3.08 -13.64
CA LEU A 167 -20.20 3.81 -13.71
C LEU A 167 -20.66 4.03 -15.15
N ALA A 168 -19.74 4.40 -16.05
CA ALA A 168 -20.04 4.55 -17.47
C ALA A 168 -20.49 3.23 -18.13
N ALA A 169 -19.86 2.11 -17.72
CA ALA A 169 -20.25 0.79 -18.18
C ALA A 169 -21.68 0.45 -17.78
N GLN A 170 -22.04 0.74 -16.52
CA GLN A 170 -23.42 0.52 -16.03
C GLN A 170 -24.43 1.41 -16.76
N ALA A 171 -24.11 2.68 -16.97
CA ALA A 171 -25.02 3.64 -17.63
C ALA A 171 -25.24 3.37 -19.13
N LYS A 172 -24.20 2.84 -19.82
CA LYS A 172 -24.22 2.63 -21.29
C LYS A 172 -24.35 1.16 -21.70
N GLY A 173 -24.31 0.21 -20.76
CA GLY A 173 -24.31 -1.22 -21.05
C GLY A 173 -23.02 -1.74 -21.72
N TRP A 174 -21.91 -0.99 -21.63
CA TRP A 174 -20.63 -1.33 -22.28
C TRP A 174 -19.77 -2.24 -21.39
N ALA A 175 -20.00 -3.55 -21.45
CA ALA A 175 -19.33 -4.52 -20.59
C ALA A 175 -17.79 -4.46 -20.63
N TRP A 176 -17.18 -4.05 -21.75
CA TRP A 176 -15.73 -3.92 -21.87
C TRP A 176 -15.16 -2.81 -20.98
N LEU A 177 -15.87 -1.65 -20.89
CA LEU A 177 -15.49 -0.56 -19.98
C LEU A 177 -15.54 -0.99 -18.53
N GLY A 178 -16.55 -1.78 -18.15
CA GLY A 178 -16.66 -2.33 -16.81
C GLY A 178 -15.47 -3.24 -16.45
N ARG A 179 -15.05 -4.08 -17.40
CA ARG A 179 -13.86 -4.93 -17.22
C ARG A 179 -12.60 -4.11 -17.05
N VAL A 180 -12.36 -3.12 -17.91
CA VAL A 180 -11.19 -2.23 -17.78
C VAL A 180 -11.21 -1.49 -16.46
N GLY A 181 -12.35 -0.94 -16.04
CA GLY A 181 -12.49 -0.28 -14.74
C GLY A 181 -12.22 -1.21 -13.56
N ALA A 182 -12.69 -2.46 -13.62
CA ALA A 182 -12.45 -3.47 -12.60
C ALA A 182 -10.96 -3.85 -12.49
N GLU A 183 -10.26 -4.02 -13.62
CA GLU A 183 -8.82 -4.31 -13.62
C GLU A 183 -8.00 -3.14 -13.06
N ILE A 184 -8.37 -1.90 -13.38
CA ILE A 184 -7.74 -0.71 -12.78
C ILE A 184 -7.94 -0.72 -11.25
N GLN A 185 -9.16 -0.98 -10.78
CA GLN A 185 -9.43 -1.06 -9.34
C GLN A 185 -8.65 -2.19 -8.67
N ARG A 186 -8.49 -3.33 -9.33
CA ARG A 186 -7.70 -4.46 -8.83
C ARG A 186 -6.22 -4.14 -8.67
N ILE A 187 -5.68 -3.25 -9.50
CA ILE A 187 -4.28 -2.81 -9.39
C ILE A 187 -4.09 -1.91 -8.16
N VAL A 188 -4.99 -0.96 -7.93
CA VAL A 188 -4.85 0.06 -6.87
C VAL A 188 -5.44 -0.34 -5.53
N GLY A 189 -6.47 -1.19 -5.52
CA GLY A 189 -7.17 -1.68 -4.32
C GLY A 189 -7.31 -3.22 -4.38
N PRO A 190 -6.27 -3.98 -4.04
CA PRO A 190 -6.33 -5.44 -4.11
C PRO A 190 -7.36 -6.03 -3.13
N ASP A 191 -8.06 -7.04 -3.59
CA ASP A 191 -8.83 -7.96 -2.74
C ASP A 191 -8.32 -9.38 -3.01
N VAL A 192 -7.57 -9.92 -2.07
CA VAL A 192 -6.90 -11.23 -2.24
C VAL A 192 -7.87 -12.39 -2.02
N GLY A 193 -9.01 -12.14 -1.37
CA GLY A 193 -10.05 -13.13 -1.15
C GLY A 193 -9.63 -14.38 -0.37
N LEU A 194 -8.64 -14.30 0.54
CA LEU A 194 -8.15 -15.46 1.31
C LEU A 194 -9.23 -16.11 2.15
N LEU A 195 -10.19 -15.35 2.68
CA LEU A 195 -11.34 -15.89 3.43
C LEU A 195 -12.23 -16.73 2.52
N ALA A 196 -12.48 -16.29 1.29
CA ALA A 196 -13.24 -17.05 0.30
C ALA A 196 -12.49 -18.31 -0.12
N LEU A 197 -11.14 -18.23 -0.27
CA LEU A 197 -10.30 -19.38 -0.56
C LEU A 197 -10.37 -20.43 0.54
N ALA A 198 -10.29 -20.03 1.80
CA ALA A 198 -10.40 -20.94 2.95
C ALA A 198 -11.79 -21.58 3.08
N GLY A 199 -12.84 -20.87 2.67
CA GLY A 199 -14.20 -21.37 2.57
C GLY A 199 -14.49 -22.25 1.34
N GLY A 200 -13.49 -22.50 0.50
CA GLY A 200 -13.63 -23.32 -0.73
C GLY A 200 -14.37 -22.64 -1.88
N THR A 201 -14.69 -21.35 -1.76
CA THR A 201 -15.40 -20.56 -2.77
C THR A 201 -14.49 -19.64 -3.59
N GLY A 202 -13.24 -19.46 -3.16
CA GLY A 202 -12.24 -18.62 -3.83
C GLY A 202 -11.21 -19.42 -4.63
N GLY A 203 -10.57 -18.74 -5.58
CA GLY A 203 -9.50 -19.32 -6.41
C GLY A 203 -8.11 -18.80 -6.02
N TRP A 204 -7.09 -19.62 -6.20
CA TRP A 204 -5.69 -19.21 -6.07
C TRP A 204 -5.29 -18.10 -7.06
N SER A 205 -6.12 -17.89 -8.09
CA SER A 205 -5.90 -16.87 -9.13
C SER A 205 -5.70 -15.47 -8.55
N ASP A 206 -6.48 -15.07 -7.51
CA ASP A 206 -6.41 -13.72 -6.95
C ASP A 206 -5.09 -13.48 -6.22
N LEU A 207 -4.58 -14.49 -5.50
CA LEU A 207 -3.27 -14.42 -4.86
C LEU A 207 -2.14 -14.32 -5.92
N VAL A 208 -2.20 -15.15 -6.97
CA VAL A 208 -1.22 -15.14 -8.05
C VAL A 208 -1.23 -13.80 -8.78
N VAL A 209 -2.40 -13.27 -9.07
CA VAL A 209 -2.54 -11.95 -9.72
C VAL A 209 -1.98 -10.83 -8.82
N THR A 210 -2.32 -10.82 -7.53
CA THR A 210 -1.79 -9.86 -6.55
C THR A 210 -0.26 -9.85 -6.53
N LEU A 211 0.36 -11.02 -6.42
CA LEU A 211 1.81 -11.15 -6.41
C LEU A 211 2.44 -10.78 -7.77
N SER A 212 1.77 -11.10 -8.88
CA SER A 212 2.23 -10.74 -10.22
C SER A 212 2.18 -9.22 -10.45
N ILE A 213 1.12 -8.56 -10.00
CA ILE A 213 1.01 -7.09 -10.05
C ILE A 213 2.13 -6.46 -9.21
N ALA A 214 2.34 -6.96 -7.99
CA ALA A 214 3.38 -6.44 -7.11
C ALA A 214 4.79 -6.61 -7.73
N ALA A 215 5.10 -7.78 -8.25
CA ALA A 215 6.38 -8.05 -8.91
C ALA A 215 6.58 -7.16 -10.14
N THR A 216 5.56 -7.02 -10.99
CA THR A 216 5.60 -6.17 -12.20
C THR A 216 5.79 -4.70 -11.83
N ALA A 217 5.06 -4.19 -10.85
CA ALA A 217 5.18 -2.81 -10.38
C ALA A 217 6.60 -2.52 -9.83
N LEU A 218 7.18 -3.45 -9.06
CA LEU A 218 8.56 -3.31 -8.57
C LEU A 218 9.58 -3.34 -9.70
N LEU A 219 9.42 -4.22 -10.70
CA LEU A 219 10.29 -4.26 -11.87
C LEU A 219 10.24 -2.94 -12.63
N ILE A 220 9.04 -2.39 -12.87
CA ILE A 220 8.85 -1.09 -13.51
C ILE A 220 9.52 0.01 -12.69
N ALA A 221 9.33 0.04 -11.35
CA ALA A 221 9.96 1.00 -10.47
C ALA A 221 11.49 0.97 -10.58
N VAL A 222 12.10 -0.22 -10.58
CA VAL A 222 13.55 -0.40 -10.76
C VAL A 222 14.01 0.12 -12.13
N VAL A 223 13.29 -0.22 -13.21
CA VAL A 223 13.63 0.25 -14.57
C VAL A 223 13.54 1.76 -14.65
N LEU A 224 12.48 2.37 -14.10
CA LEU A 224 12.30 3.83 -14.10
C LEU A 224 13.41 4.55 -13.34
N VAL A 225 13.78 4.06 -12.15
CA VAL A 225 14.87 4.65 -11.37
C VAL A 225 16.24 4.47 -12.08
N ASN A 226 16.43 3.33 -12.77
CA ASN A 226 17.64 3.11 -13.55
C ASN A 226 17.78 4.05 -14.75
N ARG A 227 16.64 4.42 -15.38
CA ARG A 227 16.62 5.33 -16.54
C ARG A 227 16.64 6.81 -16.15
N LYS A 228 16.37 7.16 -14.88
CA LYS A 228 16.49 8.56 -14.46
C LYS A 228 17.95 8.98 -14.55
N GLU A 229 18.24 9.79 -15.55
CA GLU A 229 19.49 10.56 -15.59
C GLU A 229 19.43 11.54 -14.41
N LEU A 230 20.36 11.38 -13.49
CA LEU A 230 20.59 12.38 -12.47
C LEU A 230 21.28 13.53 -13.20
N SER A 231 20.48 14.51 -13.67
CA SER A 231 21.04 15.73 -14.21
C SER A 231 21.83 16.38 -13.09
N TYR A 232 23.13 16.17 -13.13
CA TYR A 232 24.04 17.00 -12.37
C TYR A 232 23.77 18.41 -12.90
N ALA A 233 23.11 19.24 -12.10
CA ALA A 233 22.94 20.63 -12.46
C ALA A 233 24.35 21.17 -12.66
N THR A 234 24.75 21.31 -13.92
CA THR A 234 25.83 22.16 -14.32
C THR A 234 25.35 23.57 -14.07
N THR A 235 25.40 24.00 -12.82
CA THR A 235 25.38 25.39 -12.46
C THR A 235 26.73 25.93 -12.90
N GLY A 236 26.81 26.37 -14.15
CA GLY A 236 27.80 27.35 -14.59
C GLY A 236 27.48 28.70 -14.01
#